data_7cf681a628fbc20fadedb684f53abb29
#
_entry.id   7cf681a628fbc20fadedb684f53abb29
#
_cell.length_a   1.000
_cell.length_b   1.000
_cell.length_c   1.000
_cell.angle_alpha   90.00
_cell.angle_beta   90.00
_cell.angle_gamma   90.00
#
_symmetry.space_group_name_H-M   'P 1'
#
loop_
_entity.id
_entity.type
_entity.pdbx_description
1 polymer ?
#
loop_
_entity_poly.entity_id
_entity_poly.type
_entity_poly.pdbx_seq_one_letter_code
_entity_poly.pdbx_strand_id
1 'polypeptide(L)'
;MNRLLKISAAALTLAAASATGAFAVPVTFGTNWFAQAEHGGYYQAVADGTYAACGLEVTIQQGGPQVAGRPLLLAGKIDFYMGGNMQQAFDAVAQDIPLRVVAASFQKDPQVIMSHPGEGLDKWEDLPKAEQYIIGDEGAQSFLLWMATEFGFDPAKRVPYTYNAAPFIANKKSIQQGYVTSEPYAVEKEGGFVPNQFLLADQGFDAYATTIETMQETIDKRPEVVQCFVDGSAKGWYNYLYGDNKAANEAIKKDNPDINDEQIAFSITQMKKFGIVDSGDAEKLGIGAMTDARVQSFYDKMVKAKVLPEGIDIKKSYTLEFVNKGVGLELKK
;
A
#
# COMPACT_ATOMS: atom_id res chain seq x y z
N MET A 1 37.04 82.23 14.11
CA MET A 1 35.65 81.69 13.97
C MET A 1 35.76 80.30 13.35
N ASN A 2 35.86 79.26 14.18
CA ASN A 2 36.04 77.87 13.72
C ASN A 2 34.67 77.18 13.77
N ARG A 3 34.17 76.71 12.61
CA ARG A 3 33.07 75.81 12.51
C ARG A 3 33.57 74.36 12.44
N LEU A 4 33.28 73.60 13.48
CA LEU A 4 33.47 72.13 13.54
C LEU A 4 32.33 71.42 12.79
N LEU A 5 32.72 70.74 11.72
CA LEU A 5 31.80 69.74 11.08
C LEU A 5 31.76 68.48 11.93
N LYS A 6 30.58 68.12 12.38
CA LYS A 6 30.30 66.79 12.96
C LYS A 6 29.94 65.84 11.84
N ILE A 7 30.80 64.86 11.59
CA ILE A 7 30.50 63.71 10.69
C ILE A 7 29.90 62.62 11.56
N SER A 8 28.60 62.36 11.37
CA SER A 8 27.91 61.21 11.96
C SER A 8 28.14 59.99 11.08
N ALA A 9 28.89 59.03 11.56
CA ALA A 9 29.02 57.72 10.93
C ALA A 9 27.83 56.85 11.32
N ALA A 10 26.93 56.57 10.37
CA ALA A 10 25.88 55.57 10.52
C ALA A 10 26.46 54.20 10.23
N ALA A 11 26.60 53.36 11.27
CA ALA A 11 26.97 51.97 11.12
C ALA A 11 25.78 51.17 10.63
N LEU A 12 25.82 50.74 9.35
CA LEU A 12 24.90 49.74 8.80
C LEU A 12 25.33 48.37 9.29
N THR A 13 24.64 47.83 10.27
CA THR A 13 24.77 46.42 10.64
C THR A 13 24.01 45.55 9.62
N LEU A 14 24.70 44.91 8.70
CA LEU A 14 24.19 43.84 7.85
C LEU A 14 23.97 42.59 8.74
N ALA A 15 22.73 42.32 9.08
CA ALA A 15 22.34 41.03 9.64
C ALA A 15 22.42 39.98 8.51
N ALA A 16 23.54 39.27 8.44
CA ALA A 16 23.63 38.07 7.60
C ALA A 16 22.70 37.00 8.20
N ALA A 17 21.53 36.84 7.63
CA ALA A 17 20.70 35.69 7.89
C ALA A 17 21.43 34.46 7.33
N SER A 18 22.10 33.71 8.19
CA SER A 18 22.67 32.41 7.88
C SER A 18 21.47 31.49 7.61
N ALA A 19 21.07 31.30 6.34
CA ALA A 19 20.24 30.21 5.93
C ALA A 19 21.05 28.92 6.16
N THR A 20 20.94 28.32 7.33
CA THR A 20 21.33 26.94 7.54
C THR A 20 20.42 26.11 6.65
N GLY A 21 20.92 25.74 5.46
CA GLY A 21 20.25 24.73 4.64
C GLY A 21 20.08 23.50 5.52
N ALA A 22 18.85 23.23 5.95
CA ALA A 22 18.54 21.98 6.61
C ALA A 22 18.85 20.87 5.60
N PHE A 23 19.85 20.04 5.89
CA PHE A 23 20.11 18.85 5.07
C PHE A 23 18.86 17.97 5.12
N ALA A 24 18.42 17.52 3.96
CA ALA A 24 17.31 16.59 3.89
C ALA A 24 17.67 15.30 4.66
N VAL A 25 16.72 14.79 5.44
CA VAL A 25 16.90 13.55 6.20
C VAL A 25 16.79 12.37 5.24
N PRO A 26 17.83 11.53 5.09
CA PRO A 26 17.74 10.35 4.25
C PRO A 26 16.77 9.34 4.87
N VAL A 27 15.89 8.79 4.04
CA VAL A 27 14.88 7.78 4.40
C VAL A 27 14.87 6.70 3.34
N THR A 28 14.94 5.44 3.75
CA THR A 28 14.77 4.29 2.86
C THR A 28 13.42 3.64 3.08
N PHE A 29 12.63 3.54 2.01
CA PHE A 29 11.34 2.87 1.98
C PHE A 29 11.43 1.58 1.17
N GLY A 30 11.24 0.43 1.82
CA GLY A 30 11.19 -0.88 1.16
C GLY A 30 9.78 -1.22 0.69
N THR A 31 9.60 -1.58 -0.57
CA THR A 31 8.33 -2.14 -1.05
C THR A 31 8.33 -3.67 -0.92
N ASN A 32 7.14 -4.27 -0.89
CA ASN A 32 7.00 -5.74 -0.75
C ASN A 32 7.07 -6.48 -2.09
N TRP A 33 7.07 -5.75 -3.21
CA TRP A 33 7.08 -6.32 -4.56
C TRP A 33 7.94 -5.48 -5.50
N PHE A 34 8.12 -5.97 -6.75
CA PHE A 34 8.72 -5.20 -7.83
C PHE A 34 7.96 -3.88 -8.07
N ALA A 35 8.67 -2.87 -8.59
CA ALA A 35 8.08 -1.57 -8.87
C ALA A 35 6.90 -1.70 -9.83
N GLN A 36 5.76 -1.10 -9.46
CA GLN A 36 4.51 -1.18 -10.20
C GLN A 36 3.56 -0.04 -9.79
N ALA A 37 2.43 0.11 -10.49
CA ALA A 37 1.49 1.20 -10.25
C ALA A 37 0.91 1.23 -8.83
N GLU A 38 0.83 0.08 -8.14
CA GLU A 38 0.42 -0.05 -6.75
C GLU A 38 1.41 0.56 -5.75
N HIS A 39 2.57 1.00 -6.23
CA HIS A 39 3.55 1.81 -5.49
C HIS A 39 3.56 3.28 -5.95
N GLY A 40 2.70 3.62 -6.90
CA GLY A 40 2.76 4.86 -7.67
C GLY A 40 2.72 6.13 -6.83
N GLY A 41 1.97 6.17 -5.73
CA GLY A 41 1.92 7.33 -4.85
C GLY A 41 3.26 7.67 -4.20
N TYR A 42 4.05 6.66 -3.86
CA TYR A 42 5.38 6.85 -3.28
C TYR A 42 6.39 7.34 -4.33
N TYR A 43 6.38 6.73 -5.53
CA TYR A 43 7.17 7.18 -6.66
C TYR A 43 6.80 8.61 -7.07
N GLN A 44 5.52 8.97 -7.03
CA GLN A 44 5.04 10.32 -7.31
C GLN A 44 5.58 11.32 -6.30
N ALA A 45 5.51 11.02 -5.00
CA ALA A 45 5.98 11.91 -3.95
C ALA A 45 7.51 12.14 -4.01
N VAL A 46 8.27 11.17 -4.52
CA VAL A 46 9.69 11.36 -4.85
C VAL A 46 9.84 12.25 -6.09
N ALA A 47 9.12 11.93 -7.18
CA ALA A 47 9.28 12.57 -8.48
C ALA A 47 8.86 14.04 -8.51
N ASP A 48 7.80 14.41 -7.77
CA ASP A 48 7.28 15.78 -7.70
C ASP A 48 7.86 16.61 -6.53
N GLY A 49 8.76 16.01 -5.76
CA GLY A 49 9.43 16.70 -4.65
C GLY A 49 8.58 16.85 -3.39
N THR A 50 7.44 16.18 -3.30
CA THR A 50 6.55 16.26 -2.13
C THR A 50 7.26 15.86 -0.83
N TYR A 51 8.07 14.80 -0.82
CA TYR A 51 8.89 14.44 0.34
C TYR A 51 9.98 15.46 0.62
N ALA A 52 10.64 15.96 -0.43
CA ALA A 52 11.70 16.96 -0.27
C ALA A 52 11.18 18.28 0.33
N ALA A 53 9.92 18.64 0.02
CA ALA A 53 9.28 19.86 0.55
C ALA A 53 9.10 19.83 2.07
N CYS A 54 9.06 18.65 2.70
CA CYS A 54 9.04 18.52 4.17
C CYS A 54 10.39 18.02 4.75
N GLY A 55 11.45 18.03 3.95
CA GLY A 55 12.83 17.79 4.41
C GLY A 55 13.27 16.32 4.37
N LEU A 56 12.62 15.45 3.59
CA LEU A 56 13.07 14.07 3.40
C LEU A 56 13.73 13.85 2.04
N GLU A 57 14.81 13.08 2.04
CA GLU A 57 15.40 12.48 0.84
C GLU A 57 15.03 10.97 0.81
N VAL A 58 13.93 10.64 0.13
CA VAL A 58 13.38 9.27 0.11
C VAL A 58 13.98 8.46 -1.02
N THR A 59 14.56 7.32 -0.68
CA THR A 59 14.97 6.26 -1.62
C THR A 59 14.00 5.10 -1.53
N ILE A 60 13.42 4.68 -2.66
CA ILE A 60 12.57 3.50 -2.74
C ILE A 60 13.45 2.30 -3.08
N GLN A 61 13.44 1.30 -2.22
CA GLN A 61 14.07 0.01 -2.43
C GLN A 61 12.99 -1.01 -2.79
N GLN A 62 12.94 -1.41 -4.07
CA GLN A 62 11.93 -2.40 -4.47
C GLN A 62 12.19 -3.76 -3.86
N GLY A 63 11.10 -4.45 -3.55
CA GLY A 63 11.07 -5.82 -3.08
C GLY A 63 11.00 -6.84 -4.21
N GLY A 64 10.37 -7.95 -3.93
CA GLY A 64 10.13 -9.05 -4.86
C GLY A 64 9.89 -10.36 -4.12
N PRO A 65 9.54 -11.46 -4.82
CA PRO A 65 9.15 -12.72 -4.20
C PRO A 65 10.21 -13.33 -3.26
N GLN A 66 11.46 -12.92 -3.40
CA GLN A 66 12.59 -13.45 -2.60
C GLN A 66 13.22 -12.38 -1.68
N VAL A 67 12.61 -11.21 -1.58
CA VAL A 67 13.09 -10.13 -0.71
C VAL A 67 12.32 -10.15 0.60
N ALA A 68 13.03 -10.46 1.68
CA ALA A 68 12.46 -10.44 3.03
C ALA A 68 12.47 -9.01 3.60
N GLY A 69 11.50 -8.18 3.21
CA GLY A 69 11.48 -6.76 3.57
C GLY A 69 11.35 -6.47 5.06
N ARG A 70 10.49 -7.19 5.80
CA ARG A 70 10.38 -7.02 7.25
C ARG A 70 11.68 -7.29 8.01
N PRO A 71 12.43 -8.37 7.76
CA PRO A 71 13.76 -8.55 8.33
C PRO A 71 14.70 -7.37 8.08
N LEU A 72 14.61 -6.69 6.93
CA LEU A 72 15.39 -5.46 6.69
C LEU A 72 14.94 -4.30 7.58
N LEU A 73 13.63 -4.13 7.79
CA LEU A 73 13.09 -3.14 8.73
C LEU A 73 13.56 -3.43 10.16
N LEU A 74 13.44 -4.66 10.62
CA LEU A 74 13.89 -5.08 11.96
C LEU A 74 15.39 -4.90 12.17
N ALA A 75 16.19 -5.05 11.11
CA ALA A 75 17.63 -4.83 11.14
C ALA A 75 18.02 -3.34 10.99
N GLY A 76 17.06 -2.42 10.87
CA GLY A 76 17.30 -0.99 10.66
C GLY A 76 17.98 -0.66 9.34
N LYS A 77 17.80 -1.52 8.32
CA LYS A 77 18.35 -1.31 6.96
C LYS A 77 17.44 -0.47 6.09
N ILE A 78 16.15 -0.42 6.43
CA ILE A 78 15.14 0.46 5.87
C ILE A 78 14.39 1.13 7.02
N ASP A 79 13.88 2.34 6.81
CA ASP A 79 13.16 3.13 7.82
C ASP A 79 11.67 2.80 7.83
N PHE A 80 11.11 2.57 6.64
CA PHE A 80 9.72 2.20 6.43
C PHE A 80 9.62 0.99 5.49
N TYR A 81 8.57 0.23 5.68
CA TYR A 81 8.27 -0.93 4.84
C TYR A 81 6.80 -0.93 4.39
N MET A 82 6.55 -1.33 3.16
CA MET A 82 5.20 -1.55 2.66
C MET A 82 4.75 -2.97 3.01
N GLY A 83 3.89 -3.09 4.02
CA GLY A 83 3.21 -4.34 4.33
C GLY A 83 2.08 -4.65 3.36
N GLY A 84 1.66 -5.90 3.29
CA GLY A 84 0.53 -6.34 2.46
C GLY A 84 -0.80 -5.81 3.01
N ASN A 85 -1.21 -6.31 4.16
CA ASN A 85 -2.43 -5.88 4.84
C ASN A 85 -2.31 -6.01 6.38
N MET A 86 -3.36 -5.61 7.09
CA MET A 86 -3.38 -5.59 8.57
C MET A 86 -3.18 -6.94 9.23
N GLN A 87 -3.52 -8.08 8.59
CA GLN A 87 -3.27 -9.40 9.16
C GLN A 87 -1.78 -9.57 9.51
N GLN A 88 -0.90 -9.17 8.59
CA GLN A 88 0.54 -9.30 8.80
C GLN A 88 1.05 -8.45 9.97
N ALA A 89 0.40 -7.32 10.26
CA ALA A 89 0.73 -6.51 11.43
C ALA A 89 0.26 -7.19 12.74
N PHE A 90 -0.88 -7.85 12.73
CA PHE A 90 -1.35 -8.66 13.86
C PHE A 90 -0.42 -9.85 14.13
N ASP A 91 0.05 -10.53 13.08
CA ASP A 91 1.02 -11.62 13.18
C ASP A 91 2.35 -11.13 13.80
N ALA A 92 2.78 -9.91 13.48
CA ALA A 92 3.97 -9.31 14.09
C ALA A 92 3.78 -9.09 15.60
N VAL A 93 2.62 -8.58 16.01
CA VAL A 93 2.30 -8.41 17.45
C VAL A 93 2.25 -9.76 18.18
N ALA A 94 1.67 -10.79 17.56
CA ALA A 94 1.63 -12.13 18.12
C ALA A 94 3.03 -12.73 18.35
N GLN A 95 4.05 -12.21 17.67
CA GLN A 95 5.46 -12.59 17.79
C GLN A 95 6.28 -11.58 18.60
N ASP A 96 5.64 -10.67 19.34
CA ASP A 96 6.27 -9.61 20.12
C ASP A 96 7.21 -8.69 19.32
N ILE A 97 6.97 -8.55 18.01
CA ILE A 97 7.72 -7.65 17.15
C ILE A 97 7.20 -6.21 17.33
N PRO A 98 8.05 -5.23 17.72
CA PRO A 98 7.64 -3.86 18.00
C PRO A 98 7.48 -3.02 16.73
N LEU A 99 6.73 -3.54 15.78
CA LEU A 99 6.36 -2.92 14.51
C LEU A 99 5.02 -2.19 14.68
N ARG A 100 4.84 -1.08 13.99
CA ARG A 100 3.61 -0.30 13.92
C ARG A 100 3.22 0.01 12.49
N VAL A 101 1.95 -0.15 12.17
CA VAL A 101 1.34 0.46 11.00
C VAL A 101 1.01 1.92 11.33
N VAL A 102 1.55 2.84 10.54
CA VAL A 102 1.35 4.29 10.71
C VAL A 102 0.40 4.89 9.68
N ALA A 103 0.09 4.16 8.60
CA ALA A 103 -0.92 4.52 7.59
C ALA A 103 -1.30 3.28 6.76
N ALA A 104 -2.46 3.33 6.11
CA ALA A 104 -2.88 2.32 5.14
C ALA A 104 -3.24 3.00 3.80
N SER A 105 -2.37 2.88 2.80
CA SER A 105 -2.57 3.55 1.52
C SER A 105 -3.77 3.00 0.75
N PHE A 106 -4.09 1.72 0.92
CA PHE A 106 -5.24 1.10 0.28
C PHE A 106 -6.39 0.91 1.28
N GLN A 107 -7.52 1.50 0.94
CA GLN A 107 -8.76 1.36 1.69
C GLN A 107 -9.47 0.03 1.41
N LYS A 108 -9.19 -0.58 0.27
CA LYS A 108 -9.62 -1.94 -0.07
C LYS A 108 -8.40 -2.76 -0.45
N ASP A 109 -8.30 -3.96 0.11
CA ASP A 109 -7.34 -4.95 -0.37
C ASP A 109 -7.68 -5.25 -1.84
N PRO A 110 -6.74 -5.10 -2.80
CA PRO A 110 -7.01 -5.33 -4.21
C PRO A 110 -7.16 -6.81 -4.60
N GLN A 111 -7.14 -7.70 -3.62
CA GLN A 111 -7.25 -9.13 -3.82
C GLN A 111 -8.60 -9.51 -4.45
N VAL A 112 -8.56 -10.23 -5.57
CA VAL A 112 -9.72 -10.78 -6.26
C VAL A 112 -9.62 -12.28 -6.39
N ILE A 113 -10.79 -12.93 -6.55
CA ILE A 113 -10.90 -14.24 -7.19
C ILE A 113 -11.41 -14.03 -8.60
N MET A 114 -10.75 -14.65 -9.56
CA MET A 114 -11.13 -14.63 -10.98
C MET A 114 -11.76 -15.94 -11.38
N SER A 115 -12.71 -15.90 -12.33
CA SER A 115 -13.29 -17.07 -12.99
C SER A 115 -13.45 -16.84 -14.49
N HIS A 116 -13.59 -17.91 -15.25
CA HIS A 116 -13.93 -17.82 -16.66
C HIS A 116 -15.40 -17.42 -16.85
N PRO A 117 -15.69 -16.43 -17.70
CA PRO A 117 -17.07 -16.02 -17.98
C PRO A 117 -17.86 -17.10 -18.74
N GLY A 118 -19.11 -17.30 -18.38
CA GLY A 118 -20.02 -18.24 -19.05
C GLY A 118 -19.79 -19.73 -18.77
N GLU A 119 -18.91 -20.07 -17.83
CA GLU A 119 -18.55 -21.45 -17.50
C GLU A 119 -19.24 -21.96 -16.23
N GLY A 120 -20.27 -21.23 -15.75
CA GLY A 120 -21.06 -21.59 -14.56
C GLY A 120 -20.45 -21.15 -13.23
N LEU A 121 -19.44 -20.26 -13.29
CA LEU A 121 -18.77 -19.63 -12.14
C LEU A 121 -18.88 -18.10 -12.26
N ASP A 122 -20.04 -17.61 -12.71
CA ASP A 122 -20.25 -16.19 -13.03
C ASP A 122 -20.71 -15.35 -11.84
N LYS A 123 -20.99 -15.97 -10.69
CA LYS A 123 -21.40 -15.31 -9.45
C LYS A 123 -20.55 -15.79 -8.30
N TRP A 124 -20.41 -14.95 -7.28
CA TRP A 124 -19.64 -15.28 -6.07
C TRP A 124 -20.09 -16.61 -5.44
N GLU A 125 -21.41 -16.84 -5.35
CA GLU A 125 -22.02 -18.02 -4.74
C GLU A 125 -21.73 -19.32 -5.53
N ASP A 126 -21.30 -19.21 -6.78
CA ASP A 126 -20.95 -20.36 -7.61
C ASP A 126 -19.47 -20.78 -7.47
N LEU A 127 -18.61 -19.88 -7.02
CA LEU A 127 -17.16 -20.12 -6.96
C LEU A 127 -16.75 -21.33 -6.10
N PRO A 128 -17.42 -21.66 -4.97
CA PRO A 128 -17.11 -22.87 -4.22
C PRO A 128 -17.26 -24.17 -5.02
N LYS A 129 -18.02 -24.15 -6.15
CA LYS A 129 -18.22 -25.31 -7.05
C LYS A 129 -17.04 -25.55 -7.97
N ALA A 130 -16.11 -24.58 -8.13
CA ALA A 130 -14.93 -24.74 -8.98
C ALA A 130 -14.15 -26.01 -8.64
N GLU A 131 -13.55 -26.62 -9.65
CA GLU A 131 -12.77 -27.86 -9.48
C GLU A 131 -11.44 -27.64 -8.80
N GLN A 132 -10.82 -26.47 -9.06
CA GLN A 132 -9.52 -26.08 -8.49
C GLN A 132 -9.52 -24.61 -8.11
N TYR A 133 -8.83 -24.30 -7.01
CA TYR A 133 -8.56 -22.94 -6.54
C TYR A 133 -7.05 -22.68 -6.64
N ILE A 134 -6.64 -21.88 -7.63
CA ILE A 134 -5.24 -21.52 -7.85
C ILE A 134 -4.90 -20.35 -6.92
N ILE A 135 -4.33 -20.68 -5.75
CA ILE A 135 -4.09 -19.73 -4.65
C ILE A 135 -2.69 -19.96 -4.08
N GLY A 136 -1.94 -18.88 -3.88
CA GLY A 136 -0.60 -18.88 -3.27
C GLY A 136 -0.63 -19.26 -1.78
N ASP A 137 0.55 -19.49 -1.21
CA ASP A 137 0.67 -19.96 0.17
C ASP A 137 0.15 -18.93 1.18
N GLU A 138 0.43 -17.64 0.99
CA GLU A 138 -0.10 -16.57 1.86
C GLU A 138 -1.63 -16.50 1.80
N GLY A 139 -2.21 -16.55 0.61
CA GLY A 139 -3.66 -16.57 0.43
C GLY A 139 -4.33 -17.79 1.03
N ALA A 140 -3.65 -18.93 0.98
CA ALA A 140 -4.14 -20.19 1.58
C ALA A 140 -4.25 -20.11 3.11
N GLN A 141 -3.36 -19.36 3.75
CA GLN A 141 -3.32 -19.16 5.20
C GLN A 141 -4.07 -17.91 5.67
N SER A 142 -4.72 -17.20 4.77
CA SER A 142 -5.43 -15.96 5.02
C SER A 142 -6.87 -16.05 4.47
N PHE A 143 -7.10 -15.41 3.33
CA PHE A 143 -8.44 -15.25 2.79
C PHE A 143 -9.11 -16.57 2.38
N LEU A 144 -8.38 -17.63 2.02
CA LEU A 144 -9.00 -18.93 1.72
C LEU A 144 -9.65 -19.55 2.97
N LEU A 145 -9.03 -19.45 4.15
CA LEU A 145 -9.63 -19.91 5.40
C LEU A 145 -10.87 -19.09 5.76
N TRP A 146 -10.81 -17.78 5.55
CA TRP A 146 -11.96 -16.92 5.70
C TRP A 146 -13.09 -17.29 4.71
N MET A 147 -12.77 -17.50 3.43
CA MET A 147 -13.71 -17.94 2.40
C MET A 147 -14.31 -19.30 2.75
N ALA A 148 -13.53 -20.22 3.30
CA ALA A 148 -14.02 -21.53 3.75
C ALA A 148 -15.03 -21.38 4.89
N THR A 149 -14.73 -20.52 5.87
CA THR A 149 -15.58 -20.29 7.04
C THR A 149 -16.88 -19.58 6.69
N GLU A 150 -16.82 -18.54 5.86
CA GLU A 150 -17.99 -17.68 5.59
C GLU A 150 -18.81 -18.15 4.38
N PHE A 151 -18.20 -18.82 3.39
CA PHE A 151 -18.83 -19.11 2.10
C PHE A 151 -18.74 -20.58 1.66
N GLY A 152 -18.14 -21.46 2.48
CA GLY A 152 -18.09 -22.89 2.22
C GLY A 152 -17.12 -23.31 1.11
N PHE A 153 -16.08 -22.53 0.86
CA PHE A 153 -14.97 -22.96 0.01
C PHE A 153 -14.26 -24.17 0.65
N ASP A 154 -13.81 -25.11 -0.18
CA ASP A 154 -13.08 -26.30 0.27
C ASP A 154 -11.56 -26.11 0.09
N PRO A 155 -10.77 -25.88 1.18
CA PRO A 155 -9.32 -25.69 1.06
C PRO A 155 -8.60 -26.88 0.41
N ALA A 156 -9.19 -28.08 0.40
CA ALA A 156 -8.59 -29.26 -0.26
C ALA A 156 -8.54 -29.12 -1.80
N LYS A 157 -9.32 -28.24 -2.39
CA LYS A 157 -9.28 -27.94 -3.84
C LYS A 157 -8.15 -26.98 -4.23
N ARG A 158 -7.41 -26.45 -3.24
CA ARG A 158 -6.32 -25.51 -3.50
C ARG A 158 -5.17 -26.18 -4.26
N VAL A 159 -4.69 -25.49 -5.32
CA VAL A 159 -3.42 -25.75 -5.98
C VAL A 159 -2.55 -24.49 -5.90
N PRO A 160 -1.20 -24.64 -5.84
CA PRO A 160 -0.32 -23.48 -5.71
C PRO A 160 -0.44 -22.50 -6.88
N TYR A 161 -0.51 -21.20 -6.59
CA TYR A 161 -0.33 -20.14 -7.56
C TYR A 161 1.14 -19.77 -7.66
N THR A 162 1.71 -19.89 -8.84
CA THR A 162 3.13 -19.66 -9.13
C THR A 162 3.36 -18.37 -9.94
N TYR A 163 2.47 -17.39 -9.80
CA TYR A 163 2.52 -16.10 -10.53
C TYR A 163 2.49 -16.26 -12.06
N ASN A 164 1.80 -17.30 -12.53
CA ASN A 164 1.60 -17.62 -13.95
C ASN A 164 0.11 -17.88 -14.19
N ALA A 165 -0.49 -17.13 -15.11
CA ALA A 165 -1.91 -17.25 -15.46
C ALA A 165 -2.23 -18.44 -16.37
N ALA A 166 -1.24 -19.08 -16.99
CA ALA A 166 -1.47 -20.16 -17.98
C ALA A 166 -2.28 -21.35 -17.42
N PRO A 167 -2.07 -21.83 -16.17
CA PRO A 167 -2.92 -22.89 -15.61
C PRO A 167 -4.40 -22.49 -15.49
N PHE A 168 -4.68 -21.24 -15.11
CA PHE A 168 -6.03 -20.69 -15.06
C PHE A 168 -6.64 -20.59 -16.45
N ILE A 169 -5.90 -20.01 -17.40
CA ILE A 169 -6.35 -19.85 -18.80
C ILE A 169 -6.72 -21.20 -19.41
N ALA A 170 -5.94 -22.23 -19.12
CA ALA A 170 -6.15 -23.59 -19.66
C ALA A 170 -7.33 -24.34 -19.02
N ASN A 171 -7.67 -24.05 -17.75
CA ASN A 171 -8.73 -24.77 -17.01
C ASN A 171 -9.93 -23.88 -16.72
N LYS A 172 -10.94 -23.96 -17.58
CA LYS A 172 -12.17 -23.16 -17.45
C LYS A 172 -13.02 -23.43 -16.20
N LYS A 173 -12.77 -24.54 -15.50
CA LYS A 173 -13.44 -24.90 -14.25
C LYS A 173 -12.66 -24.53 -13.00
N SER A 174 -11.55 -23.80 -13.16
CA SER A 174 -10.76 -23.27 -12.05
C SER A 174 -11.14 -21.82 -11.71
N ILE A 175 -10.78 -21.45 -10.48
CA ILE A 175 -10.71 -20.05 -10.06
C ILE A 175 -9.27 -19.72 -9.70
N GLN A 176 -8.88 -18.44 -9.82
CA GLN A 176 -7.54 -17.98 -9.48
C GLN A 176 -7.58 -16.70 -8.67
N GLN A 177 -6.69 -16.63 -7.67
CA GLN A 177 -6.40 -15.35 -7.01
C GLN A 177 -5.71 -14.38 -7.98
N GLY A 178 -5.79 -13.09 -7.66
CA GLY A 178 -5.03 -12.02 -8.31
C GLY A 178 -5.29 -10.70 -7.62
N TYR A 179 -4.56 -9.69 -8.04
CA TYR A 179 -4.89 -8.30 -7.75
C TYR A 179 -5.72 -7.73 -8.90
N VAL A 180 -6.81 -7.06 -8.58
CA VAL A 180 -7.71 -6.44 -9.59
C VAL A 180 -6.97 -5.49 -10.52
N THR A 181 -5.82 -5.01 -10.10
CA THR A 181 -4.95 -4.08 -10.79
C THR A 181 -3.88 -4.75 -11.67
N SER A 182 -3.73 -6.07 -11.63
CA SER A 182 -2.62 -6.78 -12.29
C SER A 182 -3.08 -8.00 -13.09
N GLU A 183 -3.47 -9.11 -12.44
CA GLU A 183 -3.74 -10.39 -13.10
C GLU A 183 -4.84 -10.35 -14.16
N PRO A 184 -5.95 -9.57 -14.02
CA PRO A 184 -6.94 -9.51 -15.10
C PRO A 184 -6.38 -9.00 -16.43
N TYR A 185 -5.38 -8.08 -16.37
CA TYR A 185 -4.67 -7.62 -17.56
C TYR A 185 -3.87 -8.74 -18.22
N ALA A 186 -3.11 -9.51 -17.42
CA ALA A 186 -2.34 -10.64 -17.94
C ALA A 186 -3.26 -11.71 -18.58
N VAL A 187 -4.38 -12.05 -17.91
CA VAL A 187 -5.36 -13.00 -18.44
C VAL A 187 -5.97 -12.51 -19.76
N GLU A 188 -6.30 -11.23 -19.86
CA GLU A 188 -6.84 -10.66 -21.11
C GLU A 188 -5.81 -10.70 -22.24
N LYS A 189 -4.55 -10.37 -21.97
CA LYS A 189 -3.47 -10.36 -22.99
C LYS A 189 -3.06 -11.77 -23.44
N GLU A 190 -2.95 -12.70 -22.52
CA GLU A 190 -2.46 -14.05 -22.77
C GLU A 190 -3.58 -15.02 -23.16
N GLY A 191 -4.75 -14.88 -22.49
CA GLY A 191 -5.90 -15.76 -22.66
C GLY A 191 -6.92 -15.30 -23.70
N GLY A 192 -6.89 -14.00 -24.07
CA GLY A 192 -7.83 -13.42 -25.04
C GLY A 192 -9.26 -13.23 -24.52
N PHE A 193 -9.47 -13.23 -23.20
CA PHE A 193 -10.77 -12.99 -22.58
C PHE A 193 -10.61 -12.15 -21.29
N VAL A 194 -11.64 -11.37 -20.96
CA VAL A 194 -11.71 -10.64 -19.69
C VAL A 194 -12.32 -11.55 -18.64
N PRO A 195 -11.60 -11.92 -17.57
CA PRO A 195 -12.15 -12.77 -16.51
C PRO A 195 -13.23 -12.05 -15.69
N ASN A 196 -14.16 -12.81 -15.12
CA ASN A 196 -14.97 -12.30 -14.01
C ASN A 196 -14.05 -11.98 -12.84
N GLN A 197 -14.32 -10.89 -12.12
CA GLN A 197 -13.49 -10.39 -11.03
C GLN A 197 -14.36 -10.17 -9.80
N PHE A 198 -14.06 -10.89 -8.72
CA PHE A 198 -14.76 -10.80 -7.45
C PHE A 198 -13.81 -10.25 -6.39
N LEU A 199 -13.90 -8.94 -6.12
CA LEU A 199 -13.06 -8.27 -5.13
C LEU A 199 -13.43 -8.78 -3.72
N LEU A 200 -12.47 -9.34 -3.00
CA LEU A 200 -12.70 -9.89 -1.66
C LEU A 200 -13.18 -8.86 -0.66
N ALA A 201 -12.72 -7.62 -0.79
CA ALA A 201 -13.16 -6.50 0.04
C ALA A 201 -14.67 -6.25 -0.09
N ASP A 202 -15.26 -6.42 -1.29
CA ASP A 202 -16.68 -6.25 -1.53
C ASP A 202 -17.50 -7.44 -0.99
N GLN A 203 -16.84 -8.56 -0.70
CA GLN A 203 -17.43 -9.75 -0.07
C GLN A 203 -17.26 -9.76 1.47
N GLY A 204 -16.62 -8.73 2.02
CA GLY A 204 -16.44 -8.57 3.46
C GLY A 204 -15.03 -8.85 4.00
N PHE A 205 -14.04 -9.16 3.16
CA PHE A 205 -12.63 -9.16 3.53
C PHE A 205 -12.11 -7.71 3.51
N ASP A 206 -12.54 -6.92 4.48
CA ASP A 206 -12.40 -5.46 4.50
C ASP A 206 -11.10 -4.96 5.15
N ALA A 207 -10.01 -5.72 4.97
CA ALA A 207 -8.69 -5.33 5.44
C ALA A 207 -8.25 -3.97 4.87
N TYR A 208 -7.58 -3.17 5.70
CA TYR A 208 -6.67 -2.16 5.19
C TYR A 208 -5.46 -2.83 4.57
N ALA A 209 -5.00 -2.35 3.42
CA ALA A 209 -3.88 -2.94 2.69
C ALA A 209 -2.85 -1.89 2.26
N THR A 210 -1.73 -2.36 1.72
CA THR A 210 -0.58 -1.50 1.38
C THR A 210 -0.25 -0.57 2.56
N THR A 211 -0.02 -1.24 3.70
CA THR A 211 0.26 -0.56 4.97
C THR A 211 1.66 0.04 4.99
N ILE A 212 1.81 1.21 5.60
CA ILE A 212 3.12 1.80 5.89
C ILE A 212 3.52 1.34 7.29
N GLU A 213 4.55 0.51 7.36
CA GLU A 213 5.07 -0.06 8.60
C GLU A 213 6.39 0.60 8.99
N THR A 214 6.58 0.85 10.28
CA THR A 214 7.86 1.29 10.85
C THR A 214 8.04 0.74 12.27
N MET A 215 9.25 0.88 12.83
CA MET A 215 9.53 0.43 14.19
C MET A 215 9.01 1.44 15.23
N GLN A 216 8.55 0.95 16.38
CA GLN A 216 8.17 1.83 17.51
C GLN A 216 9.29 2.81 17.87
N GLU A 217 10.55 2.36 17.82
CA GLU A 217 11.72 3.20 18.07
C GLU A 217 11.81 4.40 17.10
N THR A 218 11.44 4.20 15.83
CA THR A 218 11.41 5.28 14.82
C THR A 218 10.35 6.32 15.19
N ILE A 219 9.17 5.86 15.61
CA ILE A 219 8.08 6.74 16.08
C ILE A 219 8.53 7.56 17.29
N ASP A 220 9.16 6.92 18.27
CA ASP A 220 9.57 7.56 19.52
C ASP A 220 10.70 8.59 19.30
N LYS A 221 11.62 8.33 18.39
CA LYS A 221 12.83 9.15 18.19
C LYS A 221 12.72 10.16 17.06
N ARG A 222 11.87 9.91 16.05
CA ARG A 222 11.76 10.73 14.82
C ARG A 222 10.30 10.90 14.37
N PRO A 223 9.36 11.30 15.26
CA PRO A 223 7.95 11.42 14.91
C PRO A 223 7.70 12.40 13.76
N GLU A 224 8.52 13.45 13.62
CA GLU A 224 8.45 14.41 12.52
C GLU A 224 8.80 13.77 11.16
N VAL A 225 9.75 12.82 11.13
CA VAL A 225 10.08 12.05 9.92
C VAL A 225 8.92 11.14 9.53
N VAL A 226 8.30 10.48 10.52
CA VAL A 226 7.13 9.63 10.30
C VAL A 226 5.96 10.45 9.75
N GLN A 227 5.68 11.61 10.36
CA GLN A 227 4.59 12.49 9.90
C GLN A 227 4.84 12.99 8.48
N CYS A 228 6.04 13.47 8.17
CA CYS A 228 6.41 13.95 6.84
C CYS A 228 6.27 12.83 5.80
N PHE A 229 6.71 11.60 6.12
CA PHE A 229 6.61 10.47 5.21
C PHE A 229 5.13 10.08 4.96
N VAL A 230 4.30 10.03 5.99
CA VAL A 230 2.87 9.72 5.87
C VAL A 230 2.14 10.80 5.07
N ASP A 231 2.34 12.08 5.40
CA ASP A 231 1.71 13.20 4.70
C ASP A 231 2.15 13.29 3.23
N GLY A 232 3.45 13.07 2.99
CA GLY A 232 4.03 13.04 1.65
C GLY A 232 3.46 11.89 0.82
N SER A 233 3.32 10.70 1.42
CA SER A 233 2.69 9.55 0.78
C SER A 233 1.23 9.82 0.41
N ALA A 234 0.44 10.40 1.32
CA ALA A 234 -0.96 10.74 1.05
C ALA A 234 -1.10 11.71 -0.14
N LYS A 235 -0.32 12.80 -0.16
CA LYS A 235 -0.30 13.76 -1.28
C LYS A 235 0.19 13.11 -2.57
N GLY A 236 1.25 12.30 -2.49
CA GLY A 236 1.78 11.57 -3.63
C GLY A 236 0.73 10.65 -4.26
N TRP A 237 -0.08 9.97 -3.47
CA TRP A 237 -1.17 9.16 -3.98
C TRP A 237 -2.26 9.99 -4.67
N TYR A 238 -2.66 11.14 -4.11
CA TYR A 238 -3.59 12.03 -4.81
C TYR A 238 -3.01 12.54 -6.13
N ASN A 239 -1.75 13.00 -6.13
CA ASN A 239 -1.07 13.46 -7.34
C ASN A 239 -0.93 12.34 -8.38
N TYR A 240 -0.64 11.11 -7.96
CA TYR A 240 -0.51 9.95 -8.84
C TYR A 240 -1.83 9.61 -9.51
N LEU A 241 -2.92 9.62 -8.76
CA LEU A 241 -4.24 9.25 -9.27
C LEU A 241 -4.89 10.37 -10.09
N TYR A 242 -4.70 11.64 -9.72
CA TYR A 242 -5.46 12.76 -10.25
C TYR A 242 -4.63 13.85 -10.94
N GLY A 243 -3.31 13.82 -10.78
CA GLY A 243 -2.37 14.76 -11.37
C GLY A 243 -1.59 14.19 -12.57
N ASP A 244 -0.45 14.80 -12.87
CA ASP A 244 0.51 14.30 -13.87
C ASP A 244 1.45 13.28 -13.22
N ASN A 245 1.26 12.01 -13.56
CA ASN A 245 2.02 10.89 -13.03
C ASN A 245 3.13 10.38 -13.96
N LYS A 246 3.41 11.09 -15.04
CA LYS A 246 4.37 10.63 -16.05
C LYS A 246 5.77 10.38 -15.48
N ALA A 247 6.29 11.30 -14.66
CA ALA A 247 7.62 11.14 -14.07
C ALA A 247 7.70 9.94 -13.11
N ALA A 248 6.65 9.70 -12.33
CA ALA A 248 6.53 8.53 -11.46
C ALA A 248 6.49 7.23 -12.27
N ASN A 249 5.72 7.19 -13.35
CA ASN A 249 5.63 6.02 -14.23
C ASN A 249 6.96 5.70 -14.91
N GLU A 250 7.73 6.71 -15.34
CA GLU A 250 9.08 6.51 -15.89
C GLU A 250 10.03 5.94 -14.82
N ALA A 251 9.94 6.41 -13.58
CA ALA A 251 10.74 5.87 -12.48
C ALA A 251 10.36 4.41 -12.17
N ILE A 252 9.08 4.07 -12.15
CA ILE A 252 8.59 2.69 -11.99
C ILE A 252 9.16 1.79 -13.09
N LYS A 253 9.06 2.19 -14.38
CA LYS A 253 9.59 1.41 -15.52
C LYS A 253 11.12 1.29 -15.48
N LYS A 254 11.81 2.28 -14.94
CA LYS A 254 13.26 2.22 -14.77
C LYS A 254 13.66 1.15 -13.75
N ASP A 255 12.92 1.05 -12.64
CA ASP A 255 13.20 0.09 -11.59
C ASP A 255 12.67 -1.32 -11.95
N ASN A 256 11.59 -1.41 -12.72
CA ASN A 256 11.02 -2.66 -13.23
C ASN A 256 10.82 -2.58 -14.76
N PRO A 257 11.80 -2.99 -15.56
CA PRO A 257 11.71 -2.96 -17.02
C PRO A 257 10.66 -3.90 -17.63
N ASP A 258 10.12 -4.84 -16.85
CA ASP A 258 9.11 -5.79 -17.33
C ASP A 258 7.70 -5.19 -17.37
N ILE A 259 7.47 -4.03 -16.71
CA ILE A 259 6.17 -3.33 -16.75
C ILE A 259 6.14 -2.31 -17.87
N ASN A 260 4.99 -2.15 -18.52
CA ASN A 260 4.78 -1.21 -19.61
C ASN A 260 3.69 -0.16 -19.30
N ASP A 261 3.61 0.89 -20.14
CA ASP A 261 2.65 1.99 -19.94
C ASP A 261 1.20 1.52 -20.00
N GLU A 262 0.87 0.51 -20.81
CA GLU A 262 -0.49 -0.02 -20.92
C GLU A 262 -0.93 -0.71 -19.64
N GLN A 263 -0.05 -1.51 -19.04
CA GLN A 263 -0.31 -2.15 -17.75
C GLN A 263 -0.43 -1.13 -16.62
N ILE A 264 0.45 -0.13 -16.56
CA ILE A 264 0.37 0.96 -15.58
C ILE A 264 -0.97 1.70 -15.71
N ALA A 265 -1.38 2.06 -16.94
CA ALA A 265 -2.64 2.74 -17.20
C ALA A 265 -3.86 1.88 -16.80
N PHE A 266 -3.80 0.57 -17.07
CA PHE A 266 -4.80 -0.39 -16.61
C PHE A 266 -4.90 -0.38 -15.08
N SER A 267 -3.77 -0.53 -14.38
CA SER A 267 -3.72 -0.57 -12.92
C SER A 267 -4.31 0.69 -12.29
N ILE A 268 -3.94 1.88 -12.78
CA ILE A 268 -4.48 3.16 -12.32
C ILE A 268 -6.01 3.21 -12.53
N THR A 269 -6.47 2.75 -13.71
CA THR A 269 -7.90 2.71 -14.03
C THR A 269 -8.65 1.80 -13.06
N GLN A 270 -8.10 0.63 -12.74
CA GLN A 270 -8.72 -0.30 -11.80
C GLN A 270 -8.71 0.23 -10.37
N MET A 271 -7.61 0.84 -9.92
CA MET A 271 -7.54 1.46 -8.60
C MET A 271 -8.66 2.48 -8.40
N LYS A 272 -8.92 3.33 -9.39
CA LYS A 272 -10.03 4.30 -9.38
C LYS A 272 -11.40 3.62 -9.44
N LYS A 273 -11.58 2.69 -10.38
CA LYS A 273 -12.86 2.00 -10.62
C LYS A 273 -13.36 1.27 -9.36
N PHE A 274 -12.48 0.59 -8.64
CA PHE A 274 -12.83 -0.17 -7.46
C PHE A 274 -12.67 0.62 -6.15
N GLY A 275 -12.20 1.88 -6.21
CA GLY A 275 -11.98 2.70 -5.03
C GLY A 275 -10.92 2.10 -4.11
N ILE A 276 -9.84 1.56 -4.66
CA ILE A 276 -8.83 0.86 -3.87
C ILE A 276 -8.16 1.81 -2.87
N VAL A 277 -7.80 3.02 -3.30
CA VAL A 277 -6.94 3.94 -2.54
C VAL A 277 -7.75 4.94 -1.73
N ASP A 278 -8.76 5.57 -2.33
CA ASP A 278 -9.38 6.81 -1.85
C ASP A 278 -10.89 6.71 -1.58
N SER A 279 -11.37 5.47 -1.34
CA SER A 279 -12.73 5.18 -0.89
C SER A 279 -12.82 5.05 0.63
N GLY A 280 -13.98 4.69 1.15
CA GLY A 280 -14.19 4.36 2.55
C GLY A 280 -13.79 5.49 3.50
N ASP A 281 -12.95 5.17 4.48
CA ASP A 281 -12.51 6.15 5.50
C ASP A 281 -11.70 7.29 4.88
N ALA A 282 -10.96 7.03 3.78
CA ALA A 282 -10.15 8.03 3.11
C ALA A 282 -10.97 9.14 2.42
N GLU A 283 -12.24 8.92 2.10
CA GLU A 283 -13.11 9.94 1.50
C GLU A 283 -13.23 11.20 2.38
N LYS A 284 -13.18 11.01 3.69
CA LYS A 284 -13.35 12.09 4.68
C LYS A 284 -12.06 12.39 5.44
N LEU A 285 -11.23 11.39 5.65
CA LEU A 285 -10.07 11.48 6.53
C LEU A 285 -8.75 11.60 5.78
N GLY A 286 -8.75 11.47 4.44
CA GLY A 286 -7.58 11.51 3.59
C GLY A 286 -6.95 10.13 3.36
N ILE A 287 -6.20 9.98 2.27
CA ILE A 287 -5.48 8.74 1.96
C ILE A 287 -4.52 8.39 3.10
N GLY A 288 -4.43 7.12 3.44
CA GLY A 288 -3.69 6.65 4.61
C GLY A 288 -4.56 6.38 5.83
N ALA A 289 -5.84 6.80 5.80
CA ALA A 289 -6.77 6.72 6.92
C ALA A 289 -6.95 5.31 7.47
N MET A 290 -7.08 5.23 8.79
CA MET A 290 -7.44 4.01 9.52
C MET A 290 -8.37 4.38 10.68
N THR A 291 -9.25 3.44 11.08
CA THR A 291 -10.11 3.60 12.25
C THR A 291 -10.02 2.39 13.17
N ASP A 292 -10.10 2.62 14.47
CA ASP A 292 -10.12 1.57 15.48
C ASP A 292 -11.22 0.54 15.23
N ALA A 293 -12.41 1.02 14.85
CA ALA A 293 -13.57 0.17 14.62
C ALA A 293 -13.34 -0.83 13.48
N ARG A 294 -12.73 -0.38 12.38
CA ARG A 294 -12.48 -1.24 11.24
C ARG A 294 -11.32 -2.21 11.49
N VAL A 295 -10.26 -1.77 12.14
CA VAL A 295 -9.15 -2.64 12.57
C VAL A 295 -9.66 -3.75 13.48
N GLN A 296 -10.50 -3.42 14.48
CA GLN A 296 -11.11 -4.41 15.37
C GLN A 296 -12.03 -5.36 14.62
N SER A 297 -12.91 -4.85 13.76
CA SER A 297 -13.84 -5.66 12.96
C SER A 297 -13.10 -6.68 12.09
N PHE A 298 -12.00 -6.27 11.45
CA PHE A 298 -11.21 -7.19 10.63
C PHE A 298 -10.51 -8.26 11.49
N TYR A 299 -9.94 -7.88 12.65
CA TYR A 299 -9.36 -8.84 13.59
C TYR A 299 -10.38 -9.89 14.03
N ASP A 300 -11.58 -9.46 14.44
CA ASP A 300 -12.64 -10.36 14.89
C ASP A 300 -13.05 -11.37 13.80
N LYS A 301 -13.09 -10.94 12.54
CA LYS A 301 -13.33 -11.83 11.39
C LYS A 301 -12.24 -12.87 11.24
N MET A 302 -10.97 -12.47 11.38
CA MET A 302 -9.84 -13.38 11.25
C MET A 302 -9.77 -14.39 12.39
N VAL A 303 -10.13 -13.98 13.60
CA VAL A 303 -10.27 -14.89 14.76
C VAL A 303 -11.40 -15.88 14.52
N LYS A 304 -12.58 -15.40 14.10
CA LYS A 304 -13.72 -16.27 13.75
C LYS A 304 -13.37 -17.31 12.68
N ALA A 305 -12.61 -16.89 11.67
CA ALA A 305 -12.11 -17.75 10.59
C ALA A 305 -10.94 -18.66 11.02
N LYS A 306 -10.48 -18.58 12.27
CA LYS A 306 -9.33 -19.32 12.81
C LYS A 306 -8.02 -19.03 12.05
N VAL A 307 -7.94 -17.89 11.43
CA VAL A 307 -6.71 -17.37 10.79
C VAL A 307 -5.77 -16.80 11.86
N LEU A 308 -6.35 -16.08 12.85
CA LEU A 308 -5.61 -15.50 13.96
C LEU A 308 -6.06 -16.09 15.30
N PRO A 309 -5.18 -16.18 16.30
CA PRO A 309 -5.55 -16.54 17.65
C PRO A 309 -6.34 -15.42 18.33
N GLU A 310 -7.15 -15.79 19.32
CA GLU A 310 -7.78 -14.82 20.24
C GLU A 310 -6.74 -14.17 21.15
N GLY A 311 -7.03 -12.95 21.62
CA GLY A 311 -6.26 -12.30 22.68
C GLY A 311 -5.02 -11.53 22.21
N ILE A 312 -4.78 -11.36 20.93
CA ILE A 312 -3.75 -10.44 20.43
C ILE A 312 -4.14 -9.00 20.85
N ASP A 313 -3.21 -8.29 21.47
CA ASP A 313 -3.36 -6.85 21.73
C ASP A 313 -3.13 -6.05 20.43
N ILE A 314 -4.15 -6.04 19.57
CA ILE A 314 -4.08 -5.40 18.26
C ILE A 314 -3.77 -3.90 18.30
N LYS A 315 -3.96 -3.24 19.46
CA LYS A 315 -3.56 -1.83 19.65
C LYS A 315 -2.04 -1.64 19.55
N LYS A 316 -1.28 -2.71 19.71
CA LYS A 316 0.16 -2.70 19.48
C LYS A 316 0.55 -2.80 18.00
N SER A 317 -0.36 -3.10 17.09
CA SER A 317 -0.05 -3.25 15.66
C SER A 317 -0.09 -1.96 14.86
N TYR A 318 -0.71 -0.90 15.38
CA TYR A 318 -0.89 0.36 14.65
C TYR A 318 -0.94 1.57 15.57
N THR A 319 -0.87 2.76 14.98
CA THR A 319 -1.18 4.03 15.63
C THR A 319 -1.94 4.94 14.66
N LEU A 320 -2.87 5.75 15.20
CA LEU A 320 -3.61 6.75 14.44
C LEU A 320 -3.01 8.16 14.55
N GLU A 321 -1.86 8.31 15.19
CA GLU A 321 -1.23 9.60 15.48
C GLU A 321 -0.91 10.39 14.21
N PHE A 322 -0.52 9.71 13.13
CA PHE A 322 0.00 10.32 11.91
C PHE A 322 -1.03 10.46 10.79
N VAL A 323 -2.21 9.87 10.92
CA VAL A 323 -3.26 9.81 9.91
C VAL A 323 -4.53 10.58 10.30
N ASN A 324 -5.56 10.52 9.45
CA ASN A 324 -6.89 11.07 9.71
C ASN A 324 -6.93 12.60 9.79
N LYS A 325 -5.98 13.28 9.15
CA LYS A 325 -5.82 14.75 9.16
C LYS A 325 -6.33 15.42 7.89
N GLY A 326 -6.92 14.66 6.97
CA GLY A 326 -7.45 15.17 5.70
C GLY A 326 -6.38 15.68 4.72
N VAL A 327 -5.13 15.23 4.90
CA VAL A 327 -3.98 15.69 4.09
C VAL A 327 -4.19 15.33 2.62
N GLY A 328 -4.12 16.32 1.73
CA GLY A 328 -4.23 16.15 0.28
C GLY A 328 -5.65 16.01 -0.26
N LEU A 329 -6.70 16.07 0.57
CA LEU A 329 -8.11 15.99 0.09
C LEU A 329 -8.43 17.03 -0.99
N GLU A 330 -7.82 18.19 -0.90
CA GLU A 330 -7.96 19.29 -1.89
C GLU A 330 -7.38 18.95 -3.26
N LEU A 331 -6.54 17.92 -3.36
CA LEU A 331 -5.92 17.45 -4.61
C LEU A 331 -6.84 16.48 -5.38
N LYS A 332 -7.88 15.95 -4.75
CA LYS A 332 -8.88 15.10 -5.40
C LYS A 332 -9.80 16.00 -6.23
N LYS A 333 -9.61 15.97 -7.56
CA LYS A 333 -10.38 16.75 -8.53
C LYS A 333 -11.41 15.90 -9.26
#